data_6f8007b93f3c1d36151216334ac78bad
#
_entry.id   6f8007b93f3c1d36151216334ac78bad
#
_cell.length_a   1.000
_cell.length_b   1.000
_cell.length_c   1.000
_cell.angle_alpha   90.00
_cell.angle_beta   90.00
_cell.angle_gamma   90.00
#
_symmetry.space_group_name_H-M   'P 1'
#
loop_
_entity.id
_entity.type
_entity.pdbx_description
1 polymer ?
#
loop_
_entity_poly.entity_id
_entity_poly.type
_entity_poly.pdbx_seq_one_letter_code
_entity_poly.pdbx_strand_id
1 'polypeptide(L)'
;MEKTIAILGSTGSIGTQTLEVVRENQDIRVAGLSAGSNITLLEKQIREFHPSLAAVWDEEQAKILAGKVRDLDVKVVSGMDGLVQLAQMEESQILVTAIVGMIGIRPTIAAIQAGKDIALANKETLVTAGHLIMPMAKEKGVKILPVDSEHSAIFQAIHGEDKREIHKLLITASGGPFRGMKTSDLAHVKVEDALKHPNWAMGQKITIDSATLVNKGLEVMEAKWLFDVDLDHIQVVVQPKSIIHSMVEFVDGAVMAQLGTPDMKLPIQYALYYPHRRYLPGERLDFKTLTEITFEEPDMETFLGLPMAMEASRRGGSMPTVFNAANERAVAKFLHGQIGFLDIYRSIREAMDRHQVIEHPCLEEILETEAKTYEWMESRWSV
;
A
#
# COMPACT_ATOMS: atom_id res chain seq x y z
N MET A 1 -20.19 8.77 -18.38
CA MET A 1 -20.23 9.78 -17.30
C MET A 1 -18.79 10.07 -16.93
N GLU A 2 -18.45 11.34 -16.83
CA GLU A 2 -17.14 11.81 -16.35
C GLU A 2 -16.97 11.36 -14.89
N LYS A 3 -15.86 10.70 -14.60
CA LYS A 3 -15.53 10.29 -13.22
C LYS A 3 -14.79 11.41 -12.52
N THR A 4 -15.11 11.63 -11.26
CA THR A 4 -14.40 12.61 -10.44
C THR A 4 -13.72 11.90 -9.28
N ILE A 5 -12.43 12.19 -9.07
CA ILE A 5 -11.61 11.56 -8.03
C ILE A 5 -11.01 12.61 -7.08
N ALA A 6 -10.70 12.18 -5.87
CA ALA A 6 -9.81 12.87 -4.96
C ALA A 6 -8.59 11.98 -4.65
N ILE A 7 -7.43 12.57 -4.46
CA ILE A 7 -6.17 11.83 -4.27
C ILE A 7 -5.52 12.23 -2.96
N LEU A 8 -5.41 11.30 -2.04
CA LEU A 8 -4.57 11.41 -0.85
C LEU A 8 -3.13 11.04 -1.23
N GLY A 9 -2.19 11.99 -1.10
CA GLY A 9 -0.79 11.76 -1.41
C GLY A 9 -0.42 11.90 -2.90
N SER A 10 -0.95 12.90 -3.57
CA SER A 10 -0.77 13.14 -5.02
C SER A 10 0.69 13.37 -5.44
N THR A 11 1.55 13.78 -4.52
CA THR A 11 2.98 14.04 -4.78
C THR A 11 3.87 12.82 -4.58
N GLY A 12 3.32 11.70 -4.09
CA GLY A 12 4.01 10.42 -3.95
C GLY A 12 4.06 9.64 -5.25
N SER A 13 4.74 8.49 -5.26
CA SER A 13 4.90 7.63 -6.45
C SER A 13 3.56 7.21 -7.07
N ILE A 14 2.63 6.70 -6.25
CA ILE A 14 1.31 6.28 -6.74
C ILE A 14 0.46 7.48 -7.15
N GLY A 15 0.51 8.57 -6.37
CA GLY A 15 -0.24 9.78 -6.68
C GLY A 15 0.17 10.42 -8.01
N THR A 16 1.46 10.51 -8.30
CA THR A 16 1.97 11.04 -9.58
C THR A 16 1.58 10.14 -10.75
N GLN A 17 1.68 8.82 -10.61
CA GLN A 17 1.26 7.87 -11.64
C GLN A 17 -0.27 7.87 -11.83
N THR A 18 -1.04 8.12 -10.77
CA THR A 18 -2.50 8.35 -10.89
C THR A 18 -2.79 9.55 -11.77
N LEU A 19 -2.07 10.65 -11.57
CA LEU A 19 -2.23 11.85 -12.41
C LEU A 19 -1.76 11.63 -13.85
N GLU A 20 -0.75 10.78 -14.09
CA GLU A 20 -0.38 10.35 -15.44
C GLU A 20 -1.54 9.59 -16.13
N VAL A 21 -2.19 8.66 -15.44
CA VAL A 21 -3.37 7.96 -15.94
C VAL A 21 -4.50 8.94 -16.26
N VAL A 22 -4.71 9.96 -15.43
CA VAL A 22 -5.71 11.01 -15.68
C VAL A 22 -5.38 11.80 -16.94
N ARG A 23 -4.11 12.19 -17.15
CA ARG A 23 -3.68 12.91 -18.37
C ARG A 23 -3.94 12.13 -19.65
N GLU A 24 -3.65 10.83 -19.62
CA GLU A 24 -3.80 9.95 -20.79
C GLU A 24 -5.28 9.74 -21.19
N ASN A 25 -6.19 9.70 -20.21
CA ASN A 25 -7.58 9.34 -20.49
C ASN A 25 -8.51 10.55 -20.67
N GLN A 26 -8.24 11.70 -20.08
CA GLN A 26 -8.96 12.98 -20.22
C GLN A 26 -10.47 12.96 -19.87
N ASP A 27 -10.99 11.86 -19.32
CA ASP A 27 -12.39 11.67 -18.89
C ASP A 27 -12.52 11.52 -17.36
N ILE A 28 -11.47 11.87 -16.63
CA ILE A 28 -11.45 11.89 -15.16
C ILE A 28 -11.13 13.32 -14.71
N ARG A 29 -12.01 13.87 -13.88
CA ARG A 29 -11.79 15.16 -13.20
C ARG A 29 -11.14 14.91 -11.83
N VAL A 30 -10.16 15.71 -11.49
CA VAL A 30 -9.53 15.72 -10.16
C VAL A 30 -10.16 16.83 -9.32
N ALA A 31 -10.94 16.49 -8.31
CA ALA A 31 -11.60 17.44 -7.43
C ALA A 31 -10.72 17.85 -6.24
N GLY A 32 -9.87 16.94 -5.76
CA GLY A 32 -9.05 17.20 -4.59
C GLY A 32 -7.67 16.52 -4.66
N LEU A 33 -6.65 17.20 -4.14
CA LEU A 33 -5.26 16.75 -4.07
C LEU A 33 -4.70 16.92 -2.66
N SER A 34 -3.84 16.01 -2.21
CA SER A 34 -3.10 16.26 -0.96
C SER A 34 -1.63 15.91 -1.06
N ALA A 35 -0.84 16.55 -0.20
CA ALA A 35 0.58 16.25 -0.01
C ALA A 35 0.97 16.27 1.48
N GLY A 36 2.10 15.66 1.82
CA GLY A 36 2.73 15.81 3.13
C GLY A 36 3.33 17.22 3.28
N SER A 37 4.52 17.43 2.71
CA SER A 37 5.26 18.69 2.75
C SER A 37 5.72 19.18 1.36
N ASN A 38 5.57 18.37 0.31
CA ASN A 38 6.04 18.73 -1.04
C ASN A 38 5.05 19.68 -1.75
N ILE A 39 4.95 20.91 -1.26
CA ILE A 39 4.06 21.93 -1.82
C ILE A 39 4.51 22.43 -3.21
N THR A 40 5.79 22.28 -3.54
CA THR A 40 6.29 22.71 -4.87
C THR A 40 5.69 21.86 -5.99
N LEU A 41 5.62 20.55 -5.80
CA LEU A 41 4.97 19.67 -6.78
C LEU A 41 3.45 19.80 -6.69
N LEU A 42 2.88 19.94 -5.48
CA LEU A 42 1.46 20.11 -5.29
C LEU A 42 0.95 21.40 -5.97
N GLU A 43 1.68 22.52 -5.90
CA GLU A 43 1.34 23.75 -6.62
C GLU A 43 1.26 23.52 -8.14
N LYS A 44 2.22 22.80 -8.73
CA LYS A 44 2.18 22.45 -10.15
C LYS A 44 0.96 21.61 -10.50
N GLN A 45 0.64 20.62 -9.67
CA GLN A 45 -0.54 19.78 -9.85
C GLN A 45 -1.84 20.57 -9.71
N ILE A 46 -1.94 21.50 -8.77
CA ILE A 46 -3.09 22.41 -8.63
C ILE A 46 -3.28 23.27 -9.89
N ARG A 47 -2.22 23.84 -10.42
CA ARG A 47 -2.27 24.67 -11.64
C ARG A 47 -2.63 23.88 -12.89
N GLU A 48 -2.32 22.60 -12.93
CA GLU A 48 -2.62 21.71 -14.06
C GLU A 48 -4.04 21.13 -14.00
N PHE A 49 -4.46 20.63 -12.83
CA PHE A 49 -5.71 19.87 -12.69
C PHE A 49 -6.87 20.68 -12.13
N HIS A 50 -6.64 21.90 -11.66
CA HIS A 50 -7.63 22.82 -11.13
C HIS A 50 -8.60 22.18 -10.10
N PRO A 51 -8.09 21.52 -9.04
CA PRO A 51 -8.94 20.96 -7.99
C PRO A 51 -9.64 22.08 -7.22
N SER A 52 -10.82 21.80 -6.66
CA SER A 52 -11.50 22.74 -5.76
C SER A 52 -10.93 22.74 -4.33
N LEU A 53 -10.21 21.66 -3.95
CA LEU A 53 -9.61 21.51 -2.61
C LEU A 53 -8.19 20.95 -2.70
N ALA A 54 -7.28 21.53 -1.92
CA ALA A 54 -5.94 21.01 -1.69
C ALA A 54 -5.67 20.87 -0.18
N ALA A 55 -5.22 19.69 0.27
CA ALA A 55 -4.88 19.43 1.66
C ALA A 55 -3.37 19.23 1.82
N VAL A 56 -2.77 19.87 2.82
CA VAL A 56 -1.35 19.71 3.15
C VAL A 56 -1.25 19.24 4.58
N TRP A 57 -0.49 18.15 4.84
CA TRP A 57 -0.34 17.62 6.19
C TRP A 57 0.36 18.63 7.12
N ASP A 58 1.41 19.27 6.63
CA ASP A 58 2.17 20.29 7.35
C ASP A 58 1.42 21.64 7.30
N GLU A 59 1.04 22.16 8.45
CA GLU A 59 0.24 23.39 8.57
C GLU A 59 0.99 24.63 8.07
N GLU A 60 2.30 24.73 8.29
CA GLU A 60 3.10 25.89 7.83
C GLU A 60 3.25 25.83 6.30
N GLN A 61 3.47 24.64 5.74
CA GLN A 61 3.50 24.48 4.29
C GLN A 61 2.13 24.77 3.65
N ALA A 62 1.03 24.45 4.34
CA ALA A 62 -0.31 24.80 3.88
C ALA A 62 -0.51 26.32 3.74
N LYS A 63 -0.06 27.11 4.74
CA LYS A 63 -0.11 28.58 4.70
C LYS A 63 0.71 29.13 3.54
N ILE A 64 1.91 28.59 3.32
CA ILE A 64 2.78 28.99 2.20
C ILE A 64 2.09 28.67 0.87
N LEU A 65 1.53 27.46 0.72
CA LEU A 65 0.82 27.06 -0.50
C LEU A 65 -0.39 27.96 -0.78
N ALA A 66 -1.20 28.28 0.23
CA ALA A 66 -2.36 29.17 0.08
C ALA A 66 -1.95 30.54 -0.46
N GLY A 67 -0.79 31.08 -0.04
CA GLY A 67 -0.23 32.30 -0.59
C GLY A 67 0.16 32.17 -2.07
N LYS A 68 0.71 31.01 -2.46
CA LYS A 68 1.18 30.76 -3.84
C LYS A 68 0.07 30.56 -4.85
N VAL A 69 -1.08 30.01 -4.42
CA VAL A 69 -2.23 29.69 -5.29
C VAL A 69 -3.41 30.64 -5.13
N ARG A 70 -3.20 31.81 -4.52
CA ARG A 70 -4.25 32.83 -4.29
C ARG A 70 -4.92 33.37 -5.56
N ASP A 71 -4.27 33.14 -6.70
CA ASP A 71 -4.75 33.48 -8.05
C ASP A 71 -5.70 32.41 -8.63
N LEU A 72 -5.90 31.30 -7.94
CA LEU A 72 -6.72 30.18 -8.36
C LEU A 72 -7.92 30.00 -7.43
N ASP A 73 -9.01 29.45 -7.95
CA ASP A 73 -10.19 29.06 -7.17
C ASP A 73 -9.98 27.68 -6.54
N VAL A 74 -9.12 27.62 -5.53
CA VAL A 74 -8.80 26.41 -4.78
C VAL A 74 -8.76 26.73 -3.29
N LYS A 75 -9.47 25.93 -2.49
CA LYS A 75 -9.39 25.99 -1.03
C LYS A 75 -8.20 25.18 -0.54
N VAL A 76 -7.32 25.78 0.26
CA VAL A 76 -6.20 25.07 0.91
C VAL A 76 -6.54 24.81 2.37
N VAL A 77 -6.39 23.55 2.81
CA VAL A 77 -6.65 23.08 4.17
C VAL A 77 -5.45 22.28 4.68
N SER A 78 -5.38 22.02 6.00
CA SER A 78 -4.22 21.36 6.60
C SER A 78 -4.56 20.26 7.60
N GLY A 79 -3.56 19.43 7.91
CA GLY A 79 -3.61 18.42 8.96
C GLY A 79 -4.62 17.30 8.70
N MET A 80 -4.96 16.55 9.74
CA MET A 80 -5.91 15.43 9.64
C MET A 80 -7.31 15.91 9.22
N ASP A 81 -7.78 17.03 9.75
CA ASP A 81 -9.09 17.57 9.38
C ASP A 81 -9.16 17.94 7.90
N GLY A 82 -8.07 18.46 7.35
CA GLY A 82 -7.94 18.74 5.92
C GLY A 82 -7.98 17.48 5.07
N LEU A 83 -7.31 16.39 5.48
CA LEU A 83 -7.36 15.10 4.79
C LEU A 83 -8.77 14.48 4.84
N VAL A 84 -9.44 14.57 6.00
CA VAL A 84 -10.83 14.10 6.16
C VAL A 84 -11.79 14.91 5.30
N GLN A 85 -11.65 16.24 5.27
CA GLN A 85 -12.45 17.10 4.41
C GLN A 85 -12.30 16.74 2.93
N LEU A 86 -11.06 16.49 2.48
CA LEU A 86 -10.78 16.04 1.12
C LEU A 86 -11.42 14.67 0.83
N ALA A 87 -11.33 13.74 1.76
CA ALA A 87 -11.90 12.40 1.62
C ALA A 87 -13.44 12.40 1.50
N GLN A 88 -14.11 13.40 2.10
CA GLN A 88 -15.57 13.51 2.12
C GLN A 88 -16.15 14.44 1.03
N MET A 89 -15.33 14.99 0.13
CA MET A 89 -15.80 15.92 -0.91
C MET A 89 -16.97 15.34 -1.71
N GLU A 90 -18.11 16.02 -1.74
CA GLU A 90 -19.31 15.55 -2.46
C GLU A 90 -19.08 15.34 -3.95
N GLU A 91 -18.19 16.11 -4.55
CA GLU A 91 -17.89 16.09 -5.97
C GLU A 91 -17.17 14.80 -6.42
N SER A 92 -16.42 14.13 -5.53
CA SER A 92 -15.67 12.93 -5.88
C SER A 92 -16.47 11.66 -5.67
N GLN A 93 -16.38 10.71 -6.59
CA GLN A 93 -16.94 9.36 -6.47
C GLN A 93 -15.92 8.35 -5.92
N ILE A 94 -14.64 8.58 -6.19
CA ILE A 94 -13.55 7.68 -5.81
C ILE A 94 -12.51 8.46 -5.03
N LEU A 95 -12.07 7.89 -3.89
CA LEU A 95 -10.89 8.35 -3.18
C LEU A 95 -9.71 7.42 -3.50
N VAL A 96 -8.64 7.98 -4.06
CA VAL A 96 -7.36 7.27 -4.22
C VAL A 96 -6.52 7.48 -2.96
N THR A 97 -6.22 6.42 -2.23
CA THR A 97 -5.43 6.48 -0.99
C THR A 97 -3.97 6.14 -1.27
N ALA A 98 -3.19 7.14 -1.70
CA ALA A 98 -1.78 6.99 -2.06
C ALA A 98 -0.81 7.56 -1.01
N ILE A 99 -1.26 7.71 0.23
CA ILE A 99 -0.43 8.06 1.38
C ILE A 99 0.15 6.80 2.03
N VAL A 100 1.25 6.95 2.76
CA VAL A 100 1.98 5.85 3.41
C VAL A 100 1.67 5.85 4.91
N GLY A 101 1.62 4.66 5.51
CA GLY A 101 1.43 4.50 6.96
C GLY A 101 -0.02 4.60 7.40
N MET A 102 -0.22 4.56 8.72
CA MET A 102 -1.56 4.48 9.31
C MET A 102 -2.36 5.78 9.28
N ILE A 103 -1.74 6.89 8.88
CA ILE A 103 -2.40 8.19 8.68
C ILE A 103 -3.58 8.11 7.70
N GLY A 104 -3.58 7.11 6.79
CA GLY A 104 -4.65 6.87 5.82
C GLY A 104 -5.94 6.32 6.39
N ILE A 105 -5.96 5.77 7.61
CA ILE A 105 -7.12 5.06 8.16
C ILE A 105 -8.31 6.01 8.35
N ARG A 106 -8.12 7.13 9.05
CA ARG A 106 -9.21 8.10 9.34
C ARG A 106 -9.84 8.66 8.06
N PRO A 107 -9.09 9.19 7.09
CA PRO A 107 -9.71 9.69 5.85
C PRO A 107 -10.34 8.56 5.01
N THR A 108 -9.82 7.33 5.05
CA THR A 108 -10.47 6.19 4.37
C THR A 108 -11.83 5.86 5.00
N ILE A 109 -11.92 5.81 6.34
CA ILE A 109 -13.20 5.64 7.07
C ILE A 109 -14.19 6.76 6.69
N ALA A 110 -13.73 8.01 6.70
CA ALA A 110 -14.54 9.16 6.35
C ALA A 110 -15.10 9.09 4.92
N ALA A 111 -14.29 8.66 3.96
CA ALA A 111 -14.71 8.47 2.57
C ALA A 111 -15.75 7.33 2.43
N ILE A 112 -15.55 6.20 3.10
CA ILE A 112 -16.52 5.09 3.12
C ILE A 112 -17.86 5.56 3.70
N GLN A 113 -17.83 6.30 4.81
CA GLN A 113 -19.03 6.86 5.43
C GLN A 113 -19.73 7.85 4.50
N ALA A 114 -19.00 8.58 3.68
CA ALA A 114 -19.52 9.47 2.64
C ALA A 114 -19.95 8.73 1.34
N GLY A 115 -19.92 7.38 1.31
CA GLY A 115 -20.38 6.57 0.18
C GLY A 115 -19.43 6.56 -1.02
N LYS A 116 -18.12 6.75 -0.80
CA LYS A 116 -17.13 6.77 -1.87
C LYS A 116 -16.46 5.42 -2.07
N ASP A 117 -16.26 5.02 -3.32
CA ASP A 117 -15.39 3.90 -3.65
C ASP A 117 -13.94 4.27 -3.32
N ILE A 118 -13.15 3.29 -2.88
CA ILE A 118 -11.76 3.49 -2.48
C ILE A 118 -10.83 2.79 -3.48
N ALA A 119 -9.99 3.53 -4.18
CA ALA A 119 -8.83 2.99 -4.90
C ALA A 119 -7.67 2.90 -3.90
N LEU A 120 -7.50 1.70 -3.32
CA LEU A 120 -6.64 1.47 -2.15
C LEU A 120 -5.21 1.15 -2.56
N ALA A 121 -4.29 2.08 -2.32
CA ALA A 121 -2.84 1.84 -2.39
C ALA A 121 -2.17 1.80 -1.01
N ASN A 122 -2.84 2.29 0.02
CA ASN A 122 -2.37 2.29 1.41
C ASN A 122 -2.71 0.97 2.10
N LYS A 123 -1.84 -0.02 1.97
CA LYS A 123 -2.05 -1.37 2.53
C LYS A 123 -2.15 -1.38 4.05
N GLU A 124 -1.48 -0.46 4.73
CA GLU A 124 -1.48 -0.36 6.18
C GLU A 124 -2.89 -0.16 6.74
N THR A 125 -3.78 0.47 5.98
CA THR A 125 -5.20 0.62 6.34
C THR A 125 -5.90 -0.72 6.57
N LEU A 126 -5.72 -1.70 5.68
CA LEU A 126 -6.31 -3.04 5.86
C LEU A 126 -5.50 -3.92 6.80
N VAL A 127 -4.19 -3.80 6.80
CA VAL A 127 -3.31 -4.54 7.73
C VAL A 127 -3.73 -4.32 9.18
N THR A 128 -4.00 -3.06 9.55
CA THR A 128 -4.24 -2.68 10.95
C THR A 128 -5.72 -2.52 11.31
N ALA A 129 -6.55 -2.11 10.35
CA ALA A 129 -7.95 -1.80 10.57
C ALA A 129 -8.91 -2.57 9.62
N GLY A 130 -8.46 -3.67 8.98
CA GLY A 130 -9.28 -4.42 8.02
C GLY A 130 -10.58 -4.93 8.60
N HIS A 131 -10.59 -5.32 9.89
CA HIS A 131 -11.79 -5.74 10.62
C HIS A 131 -12.83 -4.62 10.82
N LEU A 132 -12.43 -3.35 10.73
CA LEU A 132 -13.33 -2.19 10.77
C LEU A 132 -13.73 -1.75 9.35
N ILE A 133 -12.75 -1.69 8.44
CA ILE A 133 -12.90 -1.16 7.08
C ILE A 133 -13.82 -2.04 6.22
N MET A 134 -13.56 -3.35 6.16
CA MET A 134 -14.28 -4.22 5.25
C MET A 134 -15.77 -4.38 5.59
N PRO A 135 -16.18 -4.57 6.87
CA PRO A 135 -17.60 -4.57 7.23
C PRO A 135 -18.28 -3.24 6.93
N MET A 136 -17.62 -2.11 7.22
CA MET A 136 -18.16 -0.77 6.94
C MET A 136 -18.36 -0.54 5.43
N ALA A 137 -17.40 -0.93 4.60
CA ALA A 137 -17.50 -0.83 3.15
C ALA A 137 -18.67 -1.66 2.62
N LYS A 138 -18.86 -2.88 3.14
CA LYS A 138 -19.97 -3.76 2.81
C LYS A 138 -21.32 -3.15 3.20
N GLU A 139 -21.43 -2.60 4.43
CA GLU A 139 -22.64 -1.94 4.92
C GLU A 139 -23.02 -0.72 4.07
N LYS A 140 -22.04 0.09 3.70
CA LYS A 140 -22.23 1.29 2.86
C LYS A 140 -22.39 0.97 1.37
N GLY A 141 -22.15 -0.27 0.94
CA GLY A 141 -22.22 -0.68 -0.46
C GLY A 141 -21.14 -0.05 -1.33
N VAL A 142 -20.01 0.39 -0.75
CA VAL A 142 -18.87 0.95 -1.46
C VAL A 142 -17.84 -0.13 -1.78
N LYS A 143 -17.06 0.08 -2.84
CA LYS A 143 -16.03 -0.86 -3.28
C LYS A 143 -14.67 -0.46 -2.75
N ILE A 144 -13.90 -1.47 -2.30
CA ILE A 144 -12.47 -1.35 -2.07
C ILE A 144 -11.77 -1.94 -3.30
N LEU A 145 -11.16 -1.08 -4.09
CA LEU A 145 -10.53 -1.42 -5.38
C LEU A 145 -9.00 -1.41 -5.19
N PRO A 146 -8.33 -2.57 -5.28
CA PRO A 146 -6.90 -2.63 -4.99
C PRO A 146 -6.07 -1.93 -6.06
N VAL A 147 -5.09 -1.16 -5.61
CA VAL A 147 -4.05 -0.53 -6.42
C VAL A 147 -2.72 -1.27 -6.28
N ASP A 148 -2.46 -1.92 -5.15
CA ASP A 148 -1.29 -2.79 -5.01
C ASP A 148 -1.29 -3.85 -6.12
N SER A 149 -0.14 -4.08 -6.78
CA SER A 149 -0.05 -4.87 -8.02
C SER A 149 -0.51 -6.32 -7.82
N GLU A 150 -0.13 -6.94 -6.72
CA GLU A 150 -0.48 -8.31 -6.39
C GLU A 150 -1.98 -8.46 -6.12
N HIS A 151 -2.54 -7.55 -5.34
CA HIS A 151 -3.97 -7.55 -5.03
C HIS A 151 -4.82 -7.20 -6.25
N SER A 152 -4.36 -6.26 -7.07
CA SER A 152 -5.00 -5.96 -8.36
C SER A 152 -5.00 -7.18 -9.28
N ALA A 153 -3.91 -7.95 -9.31
CA ALA A 153 -3.81 -9.17 -10.12
C ALA A 153 -4.82 -10.22 -9.66
N ILE A 154 -4.92 -10.47 -8.35
CA ILE A 154 -5.91 -11.37 -7.76
C ILE A 154 -7.33 -10.87 -8.08
N PHE A 155 -7.60 -9.58 -7.86
CA PHE A 155 -8.89 -8.96 -8.14
C PHE A 155 -9.31 -9.10 -9.60
N GLN A 156 -8.35 -9.01 -10.55
CA GLN A 156 -8.58 -9.24 -11.97
C GLN A 156 -8.83 -10.73 -12.30
N ALA A 157 -8.12 -11.64 -11.62
CA ALA A 157 -8.25 -13.08 -11.85
C ALA A 157 -9.59 -13.64 -11.36
N ILE A 158 -10.19 -13.06 -10.30
CA ILE A 158 -11.48 -13.46 -9.75
C ILE A 158 -12.67 -12.70 -10.36
N HIS A 159 -12.43 -11.86 -11.37
CA HIS A 159 -13.50 -11.07 -11.98
C HIS A 159 -14.49 -11.96 -12.74
N GLY A 160 -15.73 -12.03 -12.25
CA GLY A 160 -16.78 -12.88 -12.79
C GLY A 160 -16.87 -14.27 -12.16
N GLU A 161 -15.93 -14.61 -11.28
CA GLU A 161 -15.90 -15.90 -10.58
C GLU A 161 -16.61 -15.81 -9.21
N ASP A 162 -17.07 -16.95 -8.71
CA ASP A 162 -17.60 -17.03 -7.35
C ASP A 162 -16.44 -17.14 -6.34
N LYS A 163 -16.37 -16.21 -5.41
CA LYS A 163 -15.32 -16.23 -4.36
C LYS A 163 -15.29 -17.51 -3.54
N ARG A 164 -16.41 -18.22 -3.42
CA ARG A 164 -16.48 -19.52 -2.71
C ARG A 164 -15.75 -20.65 -3.44
N GLU A 165 -15.40 -20.45 -4.69
CA GLU A 165 -14.66 -21.41 -5.52
C GLU A 165 -13.14 -21.17 -5.47
N ILE A 166 -12.68 -20.15 -4.72
CA ILE A 166 -11.26 -19.92 -4.49
C ILE A 166 -10.74 -21.02 -3.56
N HIS A 167 -9.75 -21.79 -4.05
CA HIS A 167 -9.01 -22.75 -3.23
C HIS A 167 -7.84 -22.09 -2.52
N LYS A 168 -7.06 -21.28 -3.24
CA LYS A 168 -5.87 -20.63 -2.72
C LYS A 168 -5.51 -19.34 -3.47
N LEU A 169 -5.02 -18.35 -2.75
CA LEU A 169 -4.34 -17.18 -3.32
C LEU A 169 -2.84 -17.45 -3.39
N LEU A 170 -2.23 -17.19 -4.54
CA LEU A 170 -0.80 -17.33 -4.79
C LEU A 170 -0.20 -15.94 -4.99
N ILE A 171 0.31 -15.34 -3.90
CA ILE A 171 0.89 -13.99 -3.93
C ILE A 171 2.34 -14.08 -4.37
N THR A 172 2.69 -13.41 -5.48
CA THR A 172 4.06 -13.42 -5.98
C THR A 172 4.94 -12.39 -5.28
N ALA A 173 6.21 -12.69 -5.16
CA ALA A 173 7.26 -11.81 -4.66
C ALA A 173 8.44 -11.79 -5.65
N SER A 174 9.14 -10.66 -5.78
CA SER A 174 10.42 -10.65 -6.52
C SER A 174 11.55 -11.39 -5.78
N GLY A 175 11.41 -11.56 -4.47
CA GLY A 175 12.45 -12.05 -3.56
C GLY A 175 13.38 -10.94 -3.06
N GLY A 176 13.21 -9.70 -3.53
CA GLY A 176 14.02 -8.55 -3.13
C GLY A 176 15.47 -8.58 -3.64
N PRO A 177 16.27 -7.54 -3.28
CA PRO A 177 17.64 -7.39 -3.75
C PRO A 177 18.62 -8.44 -3.17
N PHE A 178 18.26 -9.09 -2.08
CA PHE A 178 19.11 -10.03 -1.36
C PHE A 178 18.73 -11.49 -1.56
N ARG A 179 17.87 -11.79 -2.56
CA ARG A 179 17.48 -13.16 -2.90
C ARG A 179 18.69 -14.05 -3.10
N GLY A 180 18.72 -15.21 -2.40
CA GLY A 180 19.81 -16.17 -2.43
C GLY A 180 20.95 -15.90 -1.42
N MET A 181 20.98 -14.75 -0.75
CA MET A 181 21.91 -14.48 0.36
C MET A 181 21.49 -15.22 1.63
N LYS A 182 22.44 -15.40 2.54
CA LYS A 182 22.21 -15.99 3.87
C LYS A 182 22.35 -14.95 4.97
N THR A 183 21.87 -15.28 6.18
CA THR A 183 21.89 -14.37 7.34
C THR A 183 23.28 -13.79 7.62
N SER A 184 24.35 -14.59 7.43
CA SER A 184 25.72 -14.12 7.59
C SER A 184 26.08 -12.98 6.64
N ASP A 185 25.58 -13.03 5.41
CA ASP A 185 25.84 -12.02 4.39
C ASP A 185 25.08 -10.73 4.69
N LEU A 186 23.84 -10.88 5.19
CA LEU A 186 22.96 -9.76 5.55
C LEU A 186 23.47 -8.91 6.71
N ALA A 187 24.37 -9.45 7.56
CA ALA A 187 24.94 -8.73 8.68
C ALA A 187 25.79 -7.49 8.26
N HIS A 188 26.24 -7.47 7.01
CA HIS A 188 27.16 -6.44 6.48
C HIS A 188 26.55 -5.56 5.38
N VAL A 189 25.28 -5.77 5.02
CA VAL A 189 24.63 -4.99 3.97
C VAL A 189 24.37 -3.56 4.43
N LYS A 190 24.53 -2.63 3.49
CA LYS A 190 24.31 -1.20 3.71
C LYS A 190 22.96 -0.75 3.12
N VAL A 191 22.57 0.45 3.48
CA VAL A 191 21.34 1.09 2.96
C VAL A 191 21.34 1.12 1.43
N GLU A 192 22.48 1.49 0.83
CA GLU A 192 22.62 1.60 -0.62
C GLU A 192 22.44 0.26 -1.34
N ASP A 193 22.76 -0.85 -0.69
CA ASP A 193 22.57 -2.19 -1.24
C ASP A 193 21.09 -2.61 -1.16
N ALA A 194 20.45 -2.32 -0.03
CA ALA A 194 19.05 -2.64 0.20
C ALA A 194 18.09 -1.82 -0.69
N LEU A 195 18.52 -0.64 -1.15
CA LEU A 195 17.73 0.22 -2.03
C LEU A 195 17.81 -0.16 -3.52
N LYS A 196 18.63 -1.15 -3.90
CA LYS A 196 18.76 -1.64 -5.29
C LYS A 196 17.74 -2.73 -5.62
N HIS A 197 16.46 -2.36 -5.75
CA HIS A 197 15.43 -3.34 -6.14
C HIS A 197 15.62 -3.78 -7.60
N PRO A 198 15.56 -5.10 -7.93
CA PRO A 198 15.90 -5.62 -9.26
C PRO A 198 14.93 -5.20 -10.37
N ASN A 199 13.63 -5.03 -10.08
CA ASN A 199 12.59 -4.87 -11.10
C ASN A 199 11.79 -3.57 -10.98
N TRP A 200 11.68 -2.98 -9.78
CA TRP A 200 10.79 -1.87 -9.50
C TRP A 200 11.54 -0.63 -9.02
N ALA A 201 11.14 0.54 -9.52
CA ALA A 201 11.53 1.83 -8.97
C ALA A 201 10.47 2.28 -7.95
N MET A 202 10.79 2.18 -6.67
CA MET A 202 9.85 2.40 -5.57
C MET A 202 10.39 3.43 -4.55
N GLY A 203 9.52 3.85 -3.62
CA GLY A 203 9.94 4.63 -2.47
C GLY A 203 10.91 3.86 -1.55
N GLN A 204 11.70 4.58 -0.77
CA GLN A 204 12.73 3.97 0.07
C GLN A 204 12.16 2.97 1.08
N LYS A 205 11.07 3.33 1.78
CA LYS A 205 10.46 2.45 2.82
C LYS A 205 10.03 1.10 2.22
N ILE A 206 9.24 1.10 1.16
CA ILE A 206 8.75 -0.13 0.53
C ILE A 206 9.88 -0.95 -0.11
N THR A 207 10.98 -0.31 -0.55
CA THR A 207 12.15 -1.02 -1.05
C THR A 207 12.85 -1.81 0.04
N ILE A 208 13.00 -1.24 1.25
CA ILE A 208 13.51 -1.97 2.42
C ILE A 208 12.53 -3.07 2.85
N ASP A 209 11.22 -2.80 2.85
CA ASP A 209 10.20 -3.82 3.14
C ASP A 209 10.26 -4.99 2.16
N SER A 210 10.58 -4.73 0.88
CA SER A 210 10.82 -5.78 -0.11
C SER A 210 12.08 -6.58 0.21
N ALA A 211 13.18 -5.90 0.58
CA ALA A 211 14.45 -6.53 0.94
C ALA A 211 14.33 -7.44 2.17
N THR A 212 13.45 -7.11 3.11
CA THR A 212 13.19 -7.86 4.34
C THR A 212 12.07 -8.90 4.21
N LEU A 213 11.35 -8.95 3.09
CA LEU A 213 10.07 -9.67 2.91
C LEU A 213 8.94 -9.20 3.84
N VAL A 214 9.10 -8.10 4.55
CA VAL A 214 8.00 -7.47 5.33
C VAL A 214 6.90 -7.01 4.40
N ASN A 215 7.23 -6.42 3.24
CA ASN A 215 6.22 -6.00 2.26
C ASN A 215 5.29 -7.16 1.88
N LYS A 216 5.86 -8.33 1.62
CA LYS A 216 5.07 -9.52 1.29
C LYS A 216 4.22 -10.00 2.46
N GLY A 217 4.72 -9.86 3.67
CA GLY A 217 3.94 -10.11 4.88
C GLY A 217 2.75 -9.16 5.05
N LEU A 218 2.94 -7.87 4.81
CA LEU A 218 1.85 -6.87 4.82
C LEU A 218 0.80 -7.19 3.76
N GLU A 219 1.23 -7.60 2.58
CA GLU A 219 0.36 -8.00 1.48
C GLU A 219 -0.46 -9.25 1.79
N VAL A 220 0.11 -10.25 2.49
CA VAL A 220 -0.64 -11.41 2.99
C VAL A 220 -1.75 -11.00 3.95
N MET A 221 -1.47 -10.05 4.85
CA MET A 221 -2.47 -9.52 5.78
C MET A 221 -3.57 -8.74 5.04
N GLU A 222 -3.20 -7.93 4.06
CA GLU A 222 -4.14 -7.17 3.23
C GLU A 222 -5.05 -8.12 2.42
N ALA A 223 -4.47 -9.15 1.77
CA ALA A 223 -5.21 -10.13 0.99
C ALA A 223 -6.25 -10.89 1.82
N LYS A 224 -5.90 -11.26 3.05
CA LYS A 224 -6.84 -11.89 4.00
C LYS A 224 -8.13 -11.07 4.15
N TRP A 225 -8.00 -9.76 4.35
CA TRP A 225 -9.14 -8.88 4.53
C TRP A 225 -9.87 -8.57 3.22
N LEU A 226 -9.12 -8.24 2.18
CA LEU A 226 -9.69 -7.78 0.91
C LEU A 226 -10.48 -8.85 0.19
N PHE A 227 -10.00 -10.09 0.24
CA PHE A 227 -10.61 -11.23 -0.45
C PHE A 227 -11.42 -12.15 0.45
N ASP A 228 -11.42 -11.90 1.79
CA ASP A 228 -12.10 -12.72 2.78
C ASP A 228 -11.64 -14.19 2.73
N VAL A 229 -10.32 -14.40 2.75
CA VAL A 229 -9.65 -15.71 2.65
C VAL A 229 -8.80 -15.95 3.89
N ASP A 230 -8.87 -17.14 4.47
CA ASP A 230 -8.05 -17.53 5.62
C ASP A 230 -6.57 -17.61 5.25
N LEU A 231 -5.68 -17.33 6.22
CA LEU A 231 -4.23 -17.34 6.02
C LEU A 231 -3.68 -18.67 5.47
N ASP A 232 -4.30 -19.79 5.84
CA ASP A 232 -3.86 -21.11 5.38
C ASP A 232 -4.17 -21.36 3.89
N HIS A 233 -5.00 -20.50 3.28
CA HIS A 233 -5.29 -20.46 1.86
C HIS A 233 -4.53 -19.35 1.13
N ILE A 234 -3.51 -18.76 1.75
CA ILE A 234 -2.65 -17.75 1.12
C ILE A 234 -1.22 -18.27 1.10
N GLN A 235 -0.69 -18.51 -0.08
CA GLN A 235 0.67 -18.95 -0.31
C GLN A 235 1.49 -17.86 -0.98
N VAL A 236 2.70 -17.65 -0.49
CA VAL A 236 3.69 -16.77 -1.16
C VAL A 236 4.58 -17.62 -2.05
N VAL A 237 4.81 -17.15 -3.27
CA VAL A 237 5.75 -17.74 -4.23
C VAL A 237 6.69 -16.68 -4.76
N VAL A 238 7.97 -16.98 -4.93
CA VAL A 238 8.92 -16.04 -5.53
C VAL A 238 8.91 -16.19 -7.04
N GLN A 239 8.64 -15.09 -7.75
CA GLN A 239 8.74 -14.97 -9.21
C GLN A 239 9.74 -13.85 -9.53
N PRO A 240 11.00 -14.19 -9.78
CA PRO A 240 12.10 -13.22 -9.79
C PRO A 240 11.98 -12.10 -10.83
N LYS A 241 11.34 -12.38 -11.97
CA LYS A 241 11.18 -11.41 -13.06
C LYS A 241 10.01 -10.44 -12.87
N SER A 242 9.18 -10.64 -11.85
CA SER A 242 7.96 -9.85 -11.58
C SER A 242 7.03 -9.68 -12.78
N ILE A 243 6.92 -10.72 -13.62
CA ILE A 243 6.04 -10.76 -14.80
C ILE A 243 4.64 -11.24 -14.43
N ILE A 244 4.56 -12.25 -13.56
CA ILE A 244 3.30 -12.67 -12.94
C ILE A 244 3.12 -11.85 -11.65
N HIS A 245 2.05 -11.07 -11.60
CA HIS A 245 1.81 -10.19 -10.47
C HIS A 245 1.04 -10.83 -9.32
N SER A 246 0.32 -11.91 -9.55
CA SER A 246 -0.20 -12.93 -8.60
C SER A 246 -1.18 -13.84 -9.32
N MET A 247 -1.64 -14.89 -8.62
CA MET A 247 -2.47 -15.94 -9.20
C MET A 247 -3.54 -16.37 -8.19
N VAL A 248 -4.59 -17.01 -8.71
CA VAL A 248 -5.65 -17.63 -7.91
C VAL A 248 -5.81 -19.07 -8.38
N GLU A 249 -5.73 -20.02 -7.46
CA GLU A 249 -6.07 -21.42 -7.68
C GLU A 249 -7.53 -21.66 -7.26
N PHE A 250 -8.31 -22.25 -8.14
CA PHE A 250 -9.71 -22.59 -7.89
C PHE A 250 -9.87 -24.05 -7.44
N VAL A 251 -11.05 -24.39 -6.92
CA VAL A 251 -11.37 -25.73 -6.38
C VAL A 251 -11.27 -26.85 -7.41
N ASP A 252 -11.34 -26.54 -8.69
CA ASP A 252 -11.17 -27.47 -9.80
C ASP A 252 -9.70 -27.67 -10.22
N GLY A 253 -8.77 -26.97 -9.56
CA GLY A 253 -7.33 -26.99 -9.85
C GLY A 253 -6.90 -26.00 -10.96
N ALA A 254 -7.81 -25.24 -11.54
CA ALA A 254 -7.45 -24.18 -12.48
C ALA A 254 -6.67 -23.06 -11.75
N VAL A 255 -5.61 -22.56 -12.39
CA VAL A 255 -4.85 -21.40 -11.88
C VAL A 255 -4.98 -20.24 -12.87
N MET A 256 -5.57 -19.14 -12.39
CA MET A 256 -5.68 -17.91 -13.17
C MET A 256 -4.63 -16.90 -12.70
N ALA A 257 -3.92 -16.30 -13.64
CA ALA A 257 -2.81 -15.37 -13.38
C ALA A 257 -2.95 -14.09 -14.18
N GLN A 258 -2.61 -12.95 -13.58
CA GLN A 258 -2.43 -11.72 -14.34
C GLN A 258 -0.94 -11.49 -14.60
N LEU A 259 -0.59 -11.33 -15.86
CA LEU A 259 0.74 -11.05 -16.34
C LEU A 259 0.84 -9.62 -16.88
N GLY A 260 1.98 -8.98 -16.69
CA GLY A 260 2.26 -7.64 -17.22
C GLY A 260 3.70 -7.22 -17.01
N THR A 261 4.08 -6.12 -17.63
CA THR A 261 5.31 -5.41 -17.26
C THR A 261 5.15 -4.75 -15.90
N PRO A 262 6.24 -4.53 -15.13
CA PRO A 262 6.16 -3.89 -13.81
C PRO A 262 5.86 -2.39 -13.94
N ASP A 263 4.59 -2.04 -14.05
CA ASP A 263 4.08 -0.67 -14.18
C ASP A 263 2.82 -0.49 -13.32
N MET A 264 2.89 0.42 -12.33
CA MET A 264 1.76 0.69 -11.43
C MET A 264 0.59 1.40 -12.11
N LYS A 265 0.76 1.97 -13.30
CA LYS A 265 -0.34 2.59 -14.04
C LYS A 265 -1.41 1.57 -14.43
N LEU A 266 -1.05 0.31 -14.65
CA LEU A 266 -2.02 -0.74 -14.97
C LEU A 266 -3.01 -0.98 -13.81
N PRO A 267 -2.59 -1.32 -12.57
CA PRO A 267 -3.51 -1.49 -11.45
C PRO A 267 -4.24 -0.20 -11.07
N ILE A 268 -3.58 0.96 -11.14
CA ILE A 268 -4.23 2.26 -10.91
C ILE A 268 -5.37 2.46 -11.91
N GLN A 269 -5.10 2.33 -13.21
CA GLN A 269 -6.12 2.51 -14.24
C GLN A 269 -7.25 1.50 -14.10
N TYR A 270 -6.95 0.24 -13.79
CA TYR A 270 -7.98 -0.77 -13.59
C TYR A 270 -8.89 -0.43 -12.41
N ALA A 271 -8.33 0.02 -11.27
CA ALA A 271 -9.13 0.47 -10.13
C ALA A 271 -10.03 1.67 -10.49
N LEU A 272 -9.53 2.65 -11.23
CA LEU A 272 -10.29 3.84 -11.63
C LEU A 272 -11.40 3.53 -12.62
N TYR A 273 -11.24 2.55 -13.51
CA TYR A 273 -12.18 2.23 -14.56
C TYR A 273 -13.00 0.96 -14.32
N TYR A 274 -12.74 0.25 -13.24
CA TYR A 274 -13.45 -1.00 -12.95
C TYR A 274 -14.97 -0.89 -13.17
N PRO A 275 -15.62 -1.86 -13.83
CA PRO A 275 -15.09 -3.15 -14.31
C PRO A 275 -14.50 -3.13 -15.74
N HIS A 276 -14.32 -1.96 -16.33
CA HIS A 276 -13.91 -1.82 -17.74
C HIS A 276 -12.39 -1.66 -17.85
N ARG A 277 -11.84 -2.11 -19.00
CA ARG A 277 -10.46 -1.85 -19.36
C ARG A 277 -10.38 -0.68 -20.33
N ARG A 278 -9.32 0.12 -20.20
CA ARG A 278 -8.99 1.22 -21.10
C ARG A 278 -7.63 0.97 -21.74
N TYR A 279 -7.40 1.60 -22.88
CA TYR A 279 -6.06 1.62 -23.46
C TYR A 279 -5.08 2.27 -22.49
N LEU A 280 -3.93 1.64 -22.31
CA LEU A 280 -2.82 2.18 -21.51
C LEU A 280 -1.59 2.17 -22.41
N PRO A 281 -0.96 3.32 -22.72
CA PRO A 281 0.31 3.36 -23.43
C PRO A 281 1.42 2.76 -22.57
N GLY A 282 2.47 2.24 -23.21
CA GLY A 282 3.63 1.66 -22.54
C GLY A 282 4.05 0.31 -23.10
N GLU A 283 5.05 -0.26 -22.48
CA GLU A 283 5.61 -1.55 -22.88
C GLU A 283 4.59 -2.68 -22.69
N ARG A 284 4.67 -3.67 -23.58
CA ARG A 284 3.88 -4.90 -23.54
C ARG A 284 4.81 -6.09 -23.34
N LEU A 285 4.29 -7.16 -22.74
CA LEU A 285 5.02 -8.42 -22.73
C LEU A 285 5.21 -8.92 -24.15
N ASP A 286 6.47 -9.23 -24.49
CA ASP A 286 6.82 -9.87 -25.76
C ASP A 286 7.08 -11.36 -25.54
N PHE A 287 6.12 -12.19 -25.93
CA PHE A 287 6.22 -13.65 -25.80
C PHE A 287 7.22 -14.29 -26.77
N LYS A 288 7.84 -13.51 -27.67
CA LYS A 288 8.98 -13.99 -28.47
C LYS A 288 10.28 -14.00 -27.67
N THR A 289 10.40 -13.09 -26.71
CA THR A 289 11.60 -12.94 -25.84
C THR A 289 11.40 -13.56 -24.47
N LEU A 290 10.17 -13.69 -24.02
CA LEU A 290 9.80 -14.35 -22.77
C LEU A 290 9.79 -15.87 -22.96
N THR A 291 10.96 -16.51 -22.80
CA THR A 291 11.14 -17.94 -23.05
C THR A 291 10.86 -18.83 -21.85
N GLU A 292 10.91 -18.26 -20.64
CA GLU A 292 10.70 -19.01 -19.40
C GLU A 292 10.11 -18.14 -18.29
N ILE A 293 9.33 -18.77 -17.42
CA ILE A 293 8.84 -18.22 -16.15
C ILE A 293 9.23 -19.22 -15.05
N THR A 294 9.93 -18.74 -14.03
CA THR A 294 10.44 -19.56 -12.93
C THR A 294 9.78 -19.17 -11.62
N PHE A 295 9.63 -20.14 -10.73
CA PHE A 295 9.15 -19.95 -9.37
C PHE A 295 10.13 -20.56 -8.38
N GLU A 296 10.21 -19.94 -7.20
CA GLU A 296 11.00 -20.41 -6.06
C GLU A 296 10.14 -20.29 -4.79
N GLU A 297 10.50 -21.06 -3.77
CA GLU A 297 9.93 -20.87 -2.43
C GLU A 297 10.61 -19.67 -1.73
N PRO A 298 9.88 -18.88 -0.93
CA PRO A 298 10.49 -17.83 -0.13
C PRO A 298 11.39 -18.44 0.97
N ASP A 299 12.62 -17.91 1.12
CA ASP A 299 13.53 -18.29 2.20
C ASP A 299 13.07 -17.65 3.53
N MET A 300 12.18 -18.34 4.25
CA MET A 300 11.60 -17.86 5.51
C MET A 300 12.54 -18.02 6.72
N GLU A 301 13.67 -18.69 6.56
CA GLU A 301 14.69 -18.83 7.61
C GLU A 301 15.66 -17.63 7.60
N THR A 302 15.99 -17.14 6.43
CA THR A 302 16.87 -15.97 6.26
C THR A 302 16.08 -14.65 6.35
N PHE A 303 14.91 -14.57 5.72
CA PHE A 303 14.11 -13.36 5.64
C PHE A 303 12.89 -13.43 6.58
N LEU A 304 13.09 -13.01 7.82
CA LEU A 304 12.13 -13.18 8.90
C LEU A 304 10.89 -12.28 8.82
N GLY A 305 10.86 -11.31 7.90
CA GLY A 305 9.74 -10.37 7.75
C GLY A 305 8.42 -11.07 7.44
N LEU A 306 8.42 -12.01 6.48
CA LEU A 306 7.23 -12.78 6.11
C LEU A 306 6.71 -13.69 7.23
N PRO A 307 7.51 -14.58 7.86
CA PRO A 307 7.00 -15.42 8.95
C PRO A 307 6.53 -14.63 10.17
N MET A 308 7.18 -13.52 10.52
CA MET A 308 6.72 -12.65 11.61
C MET A 308 5.38 -11.96 11.28
N ALA A 309 5.19 -11.54 10.04
CA ALA A 309 3.91 -10.98 9.59
C ALA A 309 2.78 -12.02 9.65
N MET A 310 3.04 -13.25 9.21
CA MET A 310 2.07 -14.33 9.31
C MET A 310 1.73 -14.66 10.76
N GLU A 311 2.72 -14.65 11.67
CA GLU A 311 2.50 -14.79 13.10
C GLU A 311 1.63 -13.64 13.65
N ALA A 312 1.96 -12.38 13.31
CA ALA A 312 1.18 -11.23 13.73
C ALA A 312 -0.29 -11.34 13.27
N SER A 313 -0.50 -11.77 12.04
CA SER A 313 -1.84 -11.98 11.49
C SER A 313 -2.61 -13.12 12.17
N ARG A 314 -1.93 -14.22 12.56
CA ARG A 314 -2.55 -15.32 13.32
C ARG A 314 -2.89 -14.91 14.76
N ARG A 315 -2.04 -14.14 15.41
CA ARG A 315 -2.31 -13.55 16.74
C ARG A 315 -3.48 -12.57 16.69
N GLY A 316 -3.67 -11.88 15.57
CA GLY A 316 -4.81 -11.00 15.31
C GLY A 316 -4.89 -9.78 16.21
N GLY A 317 -6.09 -9.20 16.30
CA GLY A 317 -6.35 -8.03 17.12
C GLY A 317 -5.41 -6.86 16.81
N SER A 318 -4.78 -6.31 17.84
CA SER A 318 -3.82 -5.20 17.71
C SER A 318 -2.39 -5.62 17.33
N MET A 319 -2.09 -6.92 17.16
CA MET A 319 -0.74 -7.38 16.83
C MET A 319 -0.25 -6.94 15.44
N PRO A 320 -1.06 -6.96 14.35
CA PRO A 320 -0.67 -6.39 13.07
C PRO A 320 -0.28 -4.91 13.15
N THR A 321 -0.93 -4.12 14.01
CA THR A 321 -0.55 -2.72 14.27
C THR A 321 0.84 -2.60 14.87
N VAL A 322 1.16 -3.43 15.86
CA VAL A 322 2.50 -3.45 16.47
C VAL A 322 3.56 -3.86 15.46
N PHE A 323 3.30 -4.92 14.67
CA PHE A 323 4.21 -5.36 13.62
C PHE A 323 4.51 -4.23 12.62
N ASN A 324 3.46 -3.57 12.12
CA ASN A 324 3.61 -2.48 11.16
C ASN A 324 4.35 -1.28 11.75
N ALA A 325 3.94 -0.82 12.93
CA ALA A 325 4.54 0.35 13.61
C ALA A 325 6.01 0.11 13.95
N ALA A 326 6.36 -1.08 14.46
CA ALA A 326 7.75 -1.44 14.76
C ALA A 326 8.60 -1.49 13.47
N ASN A 327 8.06 -2.05 12.38
CA ASN A 327 8.73 -2.06 11.09
C ASN A 327 8.98 -0.65 10.56
N GLU A 328 7.99 0.23 10.60
CA GLU A 328 8.13 1.62 10.12
C GLU A 328 9.27 2.35 10.83
N ARG A 329 9.36 2.23 12.16
CA ARG A 329 10.42 2.86 12.94
C ARG A 329 11.79 2.19 12.73
N ALA A 330 11.84 0.86 12.66
CA ALA A 330 13.07 0.14 12.39
C ALA A 330 13.63 0.48 11.00
N VAL A 331 12.79 0.51 9.98
CA VAL A 331 13.18 0.90 8.62
C VAL A 331 13.67 2.34 8.57
N ALA A 332 12.99 3.28 9.24
CA ALA A 332 13.45 4.66 9.32
C ALA A 332 14.84 4.75 9.96
N LYS A 333 15.09 4.05 11.08
CA LYS A 333 16.41 4.03 11.74
C LYS A 333 17.48 3.38 10.86
N PHE A 334 17.16 2.32 10.15
CA PHE A 334 18.08 1.70 9.17
C PHE A 334 18.44 2.67 8.05
N LEU A 335 17.48 3.35 7.45
CA LEU A 335 17.69 4.33 6.37
C LEU A 335 18.60 5.50 6.82
N HIS A 336 18.56 5.85 8.11
CA HIS A 336 19.45 6.86 8.70
C HIS A 336 20.79 6.29 9.21
N GLY A 337 21.06 4.99 8.98
CA GLY A 337 22.30 4.35 9.42
C GLY A 337 22.45 4.17 10.92
N GLN A 338 21.35 4.25 11.68
CA GLN A 338 21.36 4.14 13.15
C GLN A 338 21.35 2.68 13.63
N ILE A 339 20.87 1.75 12.81
CA ILE A 339 20.83 0.31 13.09
C ILE A 339 21.26 -0.49 11.86
N GLY A 340 21.67 -1.75 12.06
CA GLY A 340 21.97 -2.69 10.99
C GLY A 340 20.70 -3.33 10.38
N PHE A 341 20.84 -3.97 9.22
CA PHE A 341 19.72 -4.60 8.52
C PHE A 341 19.01 -5.66 9.37
N LEU A 342 19.76 -6.52 10.05
CA LEU A 342 19.19 -7.57 10.90
C LEU A 342 18.52 -7.04 12.17
N ASP A 343 18.84 -5.80 12.58
CA ASP A 343 18.20 -5.16 13.73
C ASP A 343 16.75 -4.78 13.44
N ILE A 344 16.37 -4.67 12.15
CA ILE A 344 14.96 -4.50 11.74
C ILE A 344 14.15 -5.68 12.29
N TYR A 345 14.56 -6.92 12.03
CA TYR A 345 13.86 -8.11 12.52
C TYR A 345 13.84 -8.20 14.04
N ARG A 346 14.98 -7.91 14.69
CA ARG A 346 15.07 -7.90 16.17
C ARG A 346 14.10 -6.91 16.78
N SER A 347 14.03 -5.71 16.21
CA SER A 347 13.14 -4.65 16.70
C SER A 347 11.67 -5.03 16.59
N ILE A 348 11.27 -5.60 15.45
CA ILE A 348 9.90 -6.08 15.24
C ILE A 348 9.59 -7.21 16.23
N ARG A 349 10.46 -8.21 16.38
CA ARG A 349 10.29 -9.34 17.30
C ARG A 349 10.08 -8.86 18.73
N GLU A 350 10.96 -8.01 19.23
CA GLU A 350 10.88 -7.51 20.60
C GLU A 350 9.60 -6.67 20.83
N ALA A 351 9.17 -5.88 19.85
CA ALA A 351 7.91 -5.16 19.94
C ALA A 351 6.71 -6.11 20.05
N MET A 352 6.70 -7.17 19.22
CA MET A 352 5.64 -8.17 19.22
C MET A 352 5.60 -8.99 20.52
N ASP A 353 6.77 -9.35 21.07
CA ASP A 353 6.87 -10.21 22.25
C ASP A 353 6.41 -9.51 23.53
N ARG A 354 6.61 -8.19 23.63
CA ARG A 354 6.19 -7.42 24.80
C ARG A 354 4.73 -6.96 24.77
N HIS A 355 4.07 -6.99 23.59
CA HIS A 355 2.74 -6.46 23.43
C HIS A 355 1.67 -7.42 23.97
N GLN A 356 0.72 -6.86 24.72
CA GLN A 356 -0.50 -7.54 25.12
C GLN A 356 -1.59 -7.23 24.07
N VAL A 357 -2.06 -8.29 23.40
CA VAL A 357 -3.02 -8.16 22.30
C VAL A 357 -4.37 -7.66 22.81
N ILE A 358 -4.90 -6.63 22.15
CA ILE A 358 -6.30 -6.23 22.25
C ILE A 358 -7.03 -7.01 21.14
N GLU A 359 -7.94 -7.91 21.48
CA GLU A 359 -8.53 -8.85 20.49
C GLU A 359 -9.40 -8.16 19.44
N HIS A 360 -10.19 -7.16 19.83
CA HIS A 360 -11.09 -6.42 18.95
C HIS A 360 -10.87 -4.91 19.09
N PRO A 361 -9.71 -4.39 18.64
CA PRO A 361 -9.40 -2.98 18.89
C PRO A 361 -10.30 -2.07 18.06
N CYS A 362 -10.84 -1.03 18.70
CA CYS A 362 -11.47 0.08 18.00
C CYS A 362 -10.42 0.98 17.34
N LEU A 363 -10.84 1.97 16.57
CA LEU A 363 -9.91 2.86 15.87
C LEU A 363 -8.97 3.58 16.83
N GLU A 364 -9.47 4.08 17.95
CA GLU A 364 -8.68 4.79 18.95
C GLU A 364 -7.61 3.89 19.57
N GLU A 365 -7.95 2.63 19.87
CA GLU A 365 -7.02 1.63 20.41
C GLU A 365 -5.96 1.23 19.39
N ILE A 366 -6.30 1.18 18.09
CA ILE A 366 -5.31 0.97 17.00
C ILE A 366 -4.30 2.11 16.96
N LEU A 367 -4.77 3.37 16.97
CA LEU A 367 -3.92 4.55 16.93
C LEU A 367 -3.07 4.70 18.19
N GLU A 368 -3.64 4.36 19.36
CA GLU A 368 -2.90 4.35 20.62
C GLU A 368 -1.82 3.26 20.64
N THR A 369 -2.11 2.09 20.08
CA THR A 369 -1.15 0.98 19.94
C THR A 369 0.02 1.38 19.04
N GLU A 370 -0.24 2.06 17.92
CA GLU A 370 0.79 2.63 17.07
C GLU A 370 1.67 3.62 17.84
N ALA A 371 1.05 4.61 18.50
CA ALA A 371 1.77 5.64 19.24
C ALA A 371 2.66 5.05 20.35
N LYS A 372 2.13 4.11 21.14
CA LYS A 372 2.90 3.41 22.18
C LYS A 372 4.05 2.57 21.60
N THR A 373 3.84 1.95 20.45
CA THR A 373 4.90 1.21 19.77
C THR A 373 6.00 2.14 19.28
N TYR A 374 5.64 3.28 18.69
CA TYR A 374 6.59 4.31 18.27
C TYR A 374 7.40 4.86 19.46
N GLU A 375 6.74 5.23 20.55
CA GLU A 375 7.39 5.74 21.75
C GLU A 375 8.41 4.74 22.31
N TRP A 376 8.01 3.45 22.39
CA TRP A 376 8.93 2.41 22.83
C TRP A 376 10.11 2.22 21.86
N MET A 377 9.88 2.21 20.57
CA MET A 377 10.94 2.08 19.56
C MET A 377 11.93 3.24 19.63
N GLU A 378 11.48 4.47 19.91
CA GLU A 378 12.38 5.62 20.11
C GLU A 378 13.18 5.49 21.41
N SER A 379 12.54 5.09 22.52
CA SER A 379 13.22 4.93 23.82
C SER A 379 14.31 3.86 23.80
N ARG A 380 14.14 2.81 23.01
CA ARG A 380 15.10 1.71 22.89
C ARG A 380 16.45 2.15 22.29
N TRP A 381 16.43 3.12 21.38
CA TRP A 381 17.60 3.59 20.64
C TRP A 381 18.04 5.00 21.03
N SER A 382 17.44 5.56 22.10
CA SER A 382 17.93 6.80 22.72
C SER A 382 19.20 6.49 23.50
N VAL A 383 20.34 6.87 22.94
CA VAL A 383 21.65 6.89 23.65
C VAL A 383 21.99 8.32 23.98
#